data_8f898ea88466bab2a77014bd2c4dcfce
#
_entry.id   8f898ea88466bab2a77014bd2c4dcfce
#
_cell.length_a   1.000
_cell.length_b   1.000
_cell.length_c   1.000
_cell.angle_alpha   90.00
_cell.angle_beta   90.00
_cell.angle_gamma   90.00
#
_symmetry.space_group_name_H-M   'P 1'
#
loop_
_entity.id
_entity.type
_entity.pdbx_description
1 polymer ?
#
loop_
_entity_poly.entity_id
_entity_poly.type
_entity_poly.pdbx_seq_one_letter_code
_entity_poly.pdbx_strand_id
1 'polypeptide(L)'
;MDEILKYVGIIPWWAWILIIIALIAIRDIFFQKSHTVSHNFPVFGHIRYLFESIGPEMRQYFVANNREELPFNRIERGWIYASAKHENNYEGFGTDRDIHAHQHIFINNAMMPYQVSKDHPNVLDKSFLPCAKVMGEFNKRRKPYRPASAINVSAMSFGSLSAKAVESLNKGALLADAYHNTGEGGLSPYHSHGGDVVFHFGTGYFGVRGDDGNFSMEKLIKLVEENPFVKAIEVKLSQGAKPGKGGVLPGAKISKEISKIRGVEIGKDVLSPPNHSAFSNV
;
A
#
# COMPACT_ATOMS: atom_id res chain seq x y z
N MET A 1 -43.41 -14.66 -25.95
CA MET A 1 -42.41 -13.57 -25.88
C MET A 1 -42.83 -12.37 -26.73
N ASP A 2 -43.36 -12.61 -27.89
CA ASP A 2 -43.77 -11.55 -28.85
C ASP A 2 -44.98 -10.71 -28.39
N GLU A 3 -45.92 -11.28 -27.63
CA GLU A 3 -47.04 -10.50 -27.06
C GLU A 3 -46.60 -9.51 -25.98
N ILE A 4 -45.61 -9.87 -25.13
CA ILE A 4 -45.09 -8.99 -24.10
C ILE A 4 -44.32 -7.81 -24.72
N LEU A 5 -43.55 -8.06 -25.79
CA LEU A 5 -42.86 -7.04 -26.54
C LEU A 5 -43.78 -6.03 -27.20
N LYS A 6 -44.99 -6.46 -27.62
CA LYS A 6 -45.99 -5.63 -28.21
C LYS A 6 -46.59 -4.62 -27.20
N TYR A 7 -46.72 -5.01 -25.93
CA TYR A 7 -47.18 -4.11 -24.86
C TYR A 7 -46.08 -3.18 -24.34
N VAL A 8 -44.81 -3.61 -24.37
CA VAL A 8 -43.64 -2.80 -23.99
C VAL A 8 -43.48 -1.58 -24.92
N GLY A 9 -43.76 -1.73 -26.22
CA GLY A 9 -43.71 -0.65 -27.20
C GLY A 9 -44.82 0.42 -27.09
N ILE A 10 -45.91 0.13 -26.33
CA ILE A 10 -47.06 1.06 -26.14
C ILE A 10 -46.82 1.97 -24.93
N ILE A 11 -45.96 1.55 -23.99
CA ILE A 11 -45.70 2.33 -22.79
C ILE A 11 -44.73 3.48 -23.11
N PRO A 12 -45.15 4.75 -22.94
CA PRO A 12 -44.30 5.88 -23.18
C PRO A 12 -43.04 5.85 -22.25
N TRP A 13 -41.90 6.33 -22.72
CA TRP A 13 -40.64 6.25 -22.02
C TRP A 13 -40.64 6.82 -20.60
N TRP A 14 -41.43 7.87 -20.35
CA TRP A 14 -41.58 8.45 -19.01
C TRP A 14 -42.29 7.51 -18.02
N ALA A 15 -43.19 6.65 -18.49
CA ALA A 15 -43.88 5.69 -17.63
C ALA A 15 -42.93 4.61 -17.11
N TRP A 16 -41.88 4.26 -17.87
CA TRP A 16 -40.83 3.39 -17.40
C TRP A 16 -40.03 3.98 -16.23
N ILE A 17 -39.81 5.31 -16.24
CA ILE A 17 -39.15 6.01 -15.13
C ILE A 17 -40.03 5.89 -13.87
N LEU A 18 -41.34 6.10 -13.98
CA LEU A 18 -42.28 5.98 -12.85
C LEU A 18 -42.32 4.54 -12.31
N ILE A 19 -42.31 3.54 -13.19
CA ILE A 19 -42.30 2.14 -12.81
C ILE A 19 -41.00 1.82 -12.03
N ILE A 20 -39.86 2.28 -12.51
CA ILE A 20 -38.57 2.07 -11.82
C ILE A 20 -38.59 2.75 -10.44
N ILE A 21 -39.04 3.98 -10.35
CA ILE A 21 -39.16 4.69 -9.08
C ILE A 21 -40.11 3.95 -8.12
N ALA A 22 -41.25 3.45 -8.60
CA ALA A 22 -42.18 2.68 -7.79
C ALA A 22 -41.58 1.36 -7.30
N LEU A 23 -40.84 0.66 -8.15
CA LEU A 23 -40.13 -0.58 -7.77
C LEU A 23 -39.05 -0.31 -6.71
N ILE A 24 -38.29 0.77 -6.84
CA ILE A 24 -37.30 1.19 -5.82
C ILE A 24 -38.01 1.50 -4.51
N ALA A 25 -39.12 2.25 -4.54
CA ALA A 25 -39.89 2.59 -3.35
C ALA A 25 -40.44 1.34 -2.65
N ILE A 26 -41.03 0.40 -3.41
CA ILE A 26 -41.54 -0.87 -2.87
C ILE A 26 -40.40 -1.67 -2.23
N ARG A 27 -39.24 -1.76 -2.89
CA ARG A 27 -38.05 -2.42 -2.32
C ARG A 27 -37.61 -1.77 -1.01
N ASP A 28 -37.56 -0.45 -0.96
CA ASP A 28 -37.07 0.29 0.20
C ASP A 28 -38.00 0.17 1.41
N ILE A 29 -39.31 0.12 1.18
CA ILE A 29 -40.32 0.00 2.24
C ILE A 29 -40.45 -1.44 2.75
N PHE A 30 -40.53 -2.41 1.84
CA PHE A 30 -40.91 -3.77 2.23
C PHE A 30 -39.77 -4.76 2.33
N PHE A 31 -38.75 -4.62 1.52
CA PHE A 31 -37.71 -5.64 1.41
C PHE A 31 -36.38 -5.26 2.06
N GLN A 32 -36.03 -3.98 2.03
CA GLN A 32 -34.76 -3.49 2.57
C GLN A 32 -34.94 -3.15 4.07
N LYS A 33 -34.09 -3.71 4.97
CA LYS A 33 -34.15 -3.49 6.42
C LYS A 33 -32.86 -2.92 7.01
N SER A 34 -31.79 -2.85 6.23
CA SER A 34 -30.46 -2.44 6.72
C SER A 34 -30.26 -0.91 6.75
N HIS A 35 -31.01 -0.17 5.95
CA HIS A 35 -30.87 1.28 5.80
C HIS A 35 -32.13 2.01 6.23
N THR A 36 -32.19 2.46 7.47
CA THR A 36 -33.35 3.17 8.05
C THR A 36 -33.74 4.41 7.26
N VAL A 37 -32.76 5.15 6.73
CA VAL A 37 -33.04 6.37 5.94
C VAL A 37 -33.78 6.03 4.64
N SER A 38 -33.34 5.01 3.90
CA SER A 38 -34.03 4.58 2.68
C SER A 38 -35.40 4.00 2.97
N HIS A 39 -35.58 3.33 4.13
CA HIS A 39 -36.90 2.83 4.55
C HIS A 39 -37.87 3.95 4.86
N ASN A 40 -37.45 4.98 5.61
CA ASN A 40 -38.31 6.10 6.01
C ASN A 40 -38.51 7.13 4.89
N PHE A 41 -37.56 7.24 3.96
CA PHE A 41 -37.59 8.14 2.81
C PHE A 41 -37.28 7.36 1.53
N PRO A 42 -38.23 6.53 1.04
CA PRO A 42 -38.01 5.70 -0.13
C PRO A 42 -37.60 6.56 -1.34
N VAL A 43 -36.72 6.04 -2.17
CA VAL A 43 -36.11 6.73 -3.32
C VAL A 43 -35.22 7.90 -2.92
N PHE A 44 -35.70 8.86 -2.15
CA PHE A 44 -34.93 10.05 -1.76
C PHE A 44 -33.76 9.73 -0.84
N GLY A 45 -33.88 8.69 -0.01
CA GLY A 45 -32.78 8.23 0.85
C GLY A 45 -31.52 7.85 0.08
N HIS A 46 -31.64 7.39 -1.16
CA HIS A 46 -30.50 7.05 -2.01
C HIS A 46 -29.67 8.26 -2.41
N ILE A 47 -30.26 9.44 -2.53
CA ILE A 47 -29.56 10.69 -2.83
C ILE A 47 -28.56 11.01 -1.72
N ARG A 48 -28.95 10.83 -0.47
CA ARG A 48 -28.05 11.00 0.67
C ARG A 48 -26.83 10.07 0.56
N TYR A 49 -27.04 8.78 0.30
CA TYR A 49 -25.94 7.83 0.19
C TYR A 49 -25.06 8.09 -1.04
N LEU A 50 -25.64 8.61 -2.12
CA LEU A 50 -24.87 9.09 -3.26
C LEU A 50 -23.91 10.22 -2.84
N PHE A 51 -24.42 11.25 -2.14
CA PHE A 51 -23.57 12.33 -1.65
C PHE A 51 -22.54 11.85 -0.63
N GLU A 52 -22.88 10.91 0.24
CA GLU A 52 -21.91 10.30 1.15
C GLU A 52 -20.80 9.54 0.41
N SER A 53 -21.14 8.87 -0.69
CA SER A 53 -20.14 8.10 -1.47
C SER A 53 -19.18 9.00 -2.25
N ILE A 54 -19.65 10.13 -2.80
CA ILE A 54 -18.82 11.07 -3.56
C ILE A 54 -18.21 12.18 -2.67
N GLY A 55 -18.63 12.24 -1.40
CA GLY A 55 -18.22 13.27 -0.45
C GLY A 55 -16.71 13.38 -0.25
N PRO A 56 -15.97 12.28 -0.07
CA PRO A 56 -14.51 12.31 0.07
C PRO A 56 -13.81 12.96 -1.12
N GLU A 57 -14.21 12.61 -2.34
CA GLU A 57 -13.65 13.18 -3.57
C GLU A 57 -14.01 14.67 -3.72
N MET A 58 -15.25 15.03 -3.42
CA MET A 58 -15.68 16.43 -3.44
C MET A 58 -14.87 17.26 -2.45
N ARG A 59 -14.65 16.75 -1.24
CA ARG A 59 -13.81 17.42 -0.24
C ARG A 59 -12.38 17.55 -0.72
N GLN A 60 -11.80 16.47 -1.22
CA GLN A 60 -10.40 16.41 -1.64
C GLN A 60 -10.10 17.35 -2.81
N TYR A 61 -10.97 17.41 -3.81
CA TYR A 61 -10.70 18.14 -5.05
C TYR A 61 -11.23 19.57 -5.06
N PHE A 62 -12.26 19.88 -4.27
CA PHE A 62 -12.94 21.18 -4.34
C PHE A 62 -12.92 21.97 -3.03
N VAL A 63 -13.01 21.31 -1.88
CA VAL A 63 -13.21 21.97 -0.58
C VAL A 63 -11.91 22.11 0.19
N ALA A 64 -11.10 21.06 0.24
CA ALA A 64 -9.84 21.10 0.99
C ALA A 64 -8.85 22.10 0.38
N ASN A 65 -8.23 22.91 1.22
CA ASN A 65 -7.14 23.76 0.77
C ASN A 65 -5.87 22.94 0.46
N ASN A 66 -4.85 23.60 -0.08
CA ASN A 66 -3.64 22.92 -0.55
C ASN A 66 -2.82 22.23 0.56
N ARG A 67 -3.12 22.46 1.84
CA ARG A 67 -2.34 22.01 3.00
C ARG A 67 -3.10 21.21 4.04
N GLU A 68 -4.42 21.08 3.93
CA GLU A 68 -5.25 20.44 4.96
C GLU A 68 -5.25 18.92 4.92
N GLU A 69 -4.93 18.32 3.78
CA GLU A 69 -5.06 16.87 3.62
C GLU A 69 -3.91 16.10 4.27
N LEU A 70 -4.22 14.98 4.86
CA LEU A 70 -3.29 14.04 5.46
C LEU A 70 -3.41 12.66 4.80
N PRO A 71 -2.34 11.89 4.69
CA PRO A 71 -0.96 12.14 5.14
C PRO A 71 -0.16 13.06 4.22
N PHE A 72 -0.62 13.29 2.98
CA PHE A 72 0.04 14.13 1.99
C PHE A 72 -0.95 15.16 1.45
N ASN A 73 -0.59 16.42 1.56
CA ASN A 73 -1.40 17.52 1.04
C ASN A 73 -1.26 17.63 -0.50
N ARG A 74 -2.06 18.50 -1.10
CA ARG A 74 -2.08 18.70 -2.56
C ARG A 74 -0.74 19.11 -3.14
N ILE A 75 0.00 19.98 -2.44
CA ILE A 75 1.32 20.47 -2.88
C ILE A 75 2.31 19.30 -2.92
N GLU A 76 2.37 18.51 -1.86
CA GLU A 76 3.25 17.34 -1.79
C GLU A 76 2.93 16.30 -2.85
N ARG A 77 1.66 16.02 -3.09
CA ARG A 77 1.24 15.11 -4.17
C ARG A 77 1.60 15.66 -5.55
N GLY A 78 1.38 16.95 -5.78
CA GLY A 78 1.74 17.61 -7.04
C GLY A 78 3.22 17.50 -7.34
N TRP A 79 4.06 17.71 -6.34
CA TRP A 79 5.52 17.57 -6.49
C TRP A 79 5.93 16.13 -6.84
N ILE A 80 5.35 15.14 -6.18
CA ILE A 80 5.62 13.72 -6.48
C ILE A 80 5.19 13.38 -7.91
N TYR A 81 4.03 13.86 -8.35
CA TYR A 81 3.54 13.60 -9.71
C TYR A 81 4.41 14.27 -10.78
N ALA A 82 4.87 15.50 -10.55
CA ALA A 82 5.79 16.19 -11.46
C ALA A 82 7.14 15.45 -11.52
N SER A 83 7.67 15.03 -10.37
CA SER A 83 8.91 14.25 -10.30
C SER A 83 8.80 12.91 -11.05
N ALA A 84 7.69 12.21 -10.90
CA ALA A 84 7.45 10.92 -11.58
C ALA A 84 7.37 11.05 -13.11
N LYS A 85 6.96 12.22 -13.60
CA LYS A 85 6.87 12.54 -15.03
C LYS A 85 8.14 13.19 -15.58
N HIS A 86 9.16 13.42 -14.76
CA HIS A 86 10.36 14.19 -15.09
C HIS A 86 10.04 15.62 -15.55
N GLU A 87 8.93 16.18 -15.08
CA GLU A 87 8.58 17.57 -15.24
C GLU A 87 9.34 18.43 -14.22
N ASN A 88 9.12 19.76 -14.22
CA ASN A 88 9.70 20.65 -13.23
C ASN A 88 9.33 20.20 -11.81
N ASN A 89 10.30 19.64 -11.09
CA ASN A 89 10.13 19.04 -9.78
C ASN A 89 10.76 19.86 -8.63
N TYR A 90 11.24 21.04 -8.92
CA TYR A 90 11.72 21.96 -7.89
C TYR A 90 10.73 23.09 -7.69
N GLU A 91 10.49 23.37 -6.44
CA GLU A 91 9.65 24.46 -6.00
C GLU A 91 10.55 25.53 -5.38
N GLY A 92 10.29 26.79 -5.70
CA GLY A 92 10.96 27.87 -5.01
C GLY A 92 10.71 27.76 -3.51
N PHE A 93 11.67 28.17 -2.69
CA PHE A 93 11.50 28.23 -1.24
C PHE A 93 10.40 29.26 -0.93
N GLY A 94 9.15 28.77 -0.96
CA GLY A 94 7.97 29.61 -0.92
C GLY A 94 7.58 30.02 0.49
N THR A 95 6.86 31.10 0.55
CA THR A 95 6.31 31.69 1.77
C THR A 95 4.96 31.10 2.18
N ASP A 96 4.45 30.14 1.42
CA ASP A 96 3.17 29.48 1.68
C ASP A 96 3.25 28.44 2.82
N ARG A 97 4.43 28.20 3.37
CA ARG A 97 4.64 27.43 4.60
C ARG A 97 4.68 28.36 5.79
N ASP A 98 4.08 27.91 6.89
CA ASP A 98 4.28 28.55 8.19
C ASP A 98 5.69 28.23 8.69
N ILE A 99 6.64 29.07 8.31
CA ILE A 99 8.05 28.94 8.70
C ILE A 99 8.30 29.31 10.17
N HIS A 100 7.31 29.85 10.86
CA HIS A 100 7.36 30.17 12.28
C HIS A 100 6.68 29.10 13.14
N ALA A 101 6.10 28.06 12.52
CA ALA A 101 5.51 26.94 13.25
C ALA A 101 6.54 26.26 14.12
N HIS A 102 6.12 25.89 15.33
CA HIS A 102 6.92 25.05 16.21
C HIS A 102 7.23 23.72 15.49
N GLN A 103 8.46 23.30 15.46
CA GLN A 103 8.97 22.14 14.72
C GLN A 103 9.31 22.37 13.22
N HIS A 104 9.30 23.60 12.73
CA HIS A 104 9.80 23.85 11.40
C HIS A 104 11.31 23.63 11.34
N ILE A 105 11.78 22.84 10.37
CA ILE A 105 13.20 22.53 10.20
C ILE A 105 13.78 23.47 9.17
N PHE A 106 14.86 24.17 9.55
CA PHE A 106 15.64 25.02 8.67
C PHE A 106 16.97 24.36 8.32
N ILE A 107 17.37 24.51 7.07
CA ILE A 107 18.74 24.25 6.66
C ILE A 107 19.48 25.59 6.66
N ASN A 108 20.43 25.75 7.56
CA ASN A 108 21.25 26.94 7.59
C ASN A 108 22.22 26.95 6.40
N ASN A 109 22.16 28.03 5.63
CA ASN A 109 23.11 28.23 4.54
C ASN A 109 24.49 28.57 5.11
N ALA A 110 25.51 27.92 4.54
CA ALA A 110 26.90 28.29 4.83
C ALA A 110 27.27 29.50 4.00
N MET A 111 27.92 30.48 4.62
CA MET A 111 28.44 31.67 3.91
C MET A 111 29.48 31.26 2.86
N MET A 112 30.27 30.21 3.17
CA MET A 112 31.23 29.60 2.26
C MET A 112 30.88 28.12 2.11
N PRO A 113 30.00 27.75 1.17
CA PRO A 113 29.59 26.39 1.01
C PRO A 113 30.74 25.50 0.54
N TYR A 114 30.83 24.32 1.12
CA TYR A 114 31.78 23.30 0.66
C TYR A 114 31.36 22.86 -0.76
N GLN A 115 32.24 23.09 -1.71
CA GLN A 115 32.00 22.62 -3.08
C GLN A 115 32.54 21.20 -3.20
N VAL A 116 31.62 20.24 -3.35
CA VAL A 116 31.98 18.87 -3.68
C VAL A 116 32.34 18.82 -5.16
N SER A 117 33.61 18.55 -5.46
CA SER A 117 34.05 18.31 -6.84
C SER A 117 33.29 17.12 -7.42
N LYS A 118 33.00 17.15 -8.72
CA LYS A 118 32.37 16.01 -9.43
C LYS A 118 33.21 14.74 -9.32
N ASP A 119 34.52 14.88 -9.12
CA ASP A 119 35.46 13.78 -9.02
C ASP A 119 35.71 13.35 -7.56
N HIS A 120 34.97 13.93 -6.60
CA HIS A 120 35.11 13.56 -5.20
C HIS A 120 34.68 12.10 -5.00
N PRO A 121 35.48 11.25 -4.32
CA PRO A 121 35.15 9.82 -4.15
C PRO A 121 33.74 9.55 -3.62
N ASN A 122 33.26 10.39 -2.71
CA ASN A 122 31.92 10.28 -2.13
C ASN A 122 30.79 10.61 -3.12
N VAL A 123 31.06 11.29 -4.25
CA VAL A 123 30.11 11.57 -5.30
C VAL A 123 30.08 10.44 -6.33
N LEU A 124 31.25 9.85 -6.59
CA LEU A 124 31.40 8.78 -7.57
C LEU A 124 31.03 7.41 -6.99
N ASP A 125 31.35 7.19 -5.71
CA ASP A 125 31.01 5.94 -5.03
C ASP A 125 29.63 6.02 -4.39
N LYS A 126 28.62 5.60 -5.13
CA LYS A 126 27.22 5.51 -4.65
C LYS A 126 27.08 4.59 -3.44
N SER A 127 28.02 3.67 -3.22
CA SER A 127 28.04 2.79 -2.05
C SER A 127 28.48 3.51 -0.78
N PHE A 128 29.04 4.72 -0.89
CA PHE A 128 29.53 5.47 0.26
C PHE A 128 28.42 6.29 0.91
N LEU A 129 27.66 5.64 1.75
CA LEU A 129 26.77 6.31 2.71
C LEU A 129 27.40 6.20 4.10
N PRO A 130 27.84 7.31 4.73
CA PRO A 130 28.53 7.25 6.03
C PRO A 130 27.72 6.61 7.14
N CYS A 131 26.39 6.69 7.04
CA CYS A 131 25.44 6.14 8.01
C CYS A 131 25.02 4.70 7.69
N ALA A 132 25.32 4.16 6.52
CA ALA A 132 24.90 2.82 6.15
C ALA A 132 25.70 1.76 6.93
N LYS A 133 24.96 0.86 7.56
CA LYS A 133 25.52 -0.30 8.26
C LYS A 133 25.57 -1.50 7.34
N VAL A 134 26.56 -2.37 7.58
CA VAL A 134 26.64 -3.68 6.93
C VAL A 134 25.88 -4.68 7.79
N MET A 135 24.72 -5.10 7.33
CA MET A 135 23.90 -6.09 8.03
C MET A 135 24.59 -7.45 8.00
N GLY A 136 24.72 -8.09 9.16
CA GLY A 136 25.35 -9.39 9.30
C GLY A 136 26.87 -9.39 9.41
N GLU A 137 27.57 -8.24 9.32
CA GLU A 137 29.02 -8.13 9.44
C GLU A 137 29.50 -8.54 10.83
N PHE A 138 28.87 -8.00 11.86
CA PHE A 138 29.25 -8.25 13.27
C PHE A 138 29.20 -9.74 13.63
N ASN A 139 28.19 -10.44 13.12
CA ASN A 139 27.96 -11.86 13.34
C ASN A 139 28.67 -12.74 12.28
N LYS A 140 29.56 -12.19 11.49
CA LYS A 140 30.31 -12.90 10.44
C LYS A 140 29.41 -13.75 9.54
N ARG A 141 28.24 -13.21 9.12
CA ARG A 141 27.32 -13.89 8.23
C ARG A 141 27.99 -14.15 6.88
N ARG A 142 27.65 -15.26 6.23
CA ARG A 142 28.23 -15.66 4.93
C ARG A 142 27.97 -14.66 3.81
N LYS A 143 26.84 -13.93 3.87
CA LYS A 143 26.42 -12.93 2.89
C LYS A 143 26.00 -11.66 3.63
N PRO A 144 26.97 -10.85 4.10
CA PRO A 144 26.64 -9.56 4.69
C PRO A 144 26.08 -8.65 3.61
N TYR A 145 25.13 -7.78 3.98
CA TYR A 145 24.47 -6.89 3.05
C TYR A 145 24.56 -5.45 3.52
N ARG A 146 25.01 -4.58 2.64
CA ARG A 146 25.02 -3.13 2.83
C ARG A 146 24.06 -2.48 1.84
N PRO A 147 22.97 -1.82 2.28
CA PRO A 147 22.13 -1.03 1.39
C PRO A 147 22.94 0.09 0.75
N ALA A 148 22.78 0.29 -0.56
CA ALA A 148 23.44 1.39 -1.27
C ALA A 148 22.72 2.73 -1.06
N SER A 149 21.42 2.70 -0.74
CA SER A 149 20.61 3.89 -0.47
C SER A 149 20.25 4.00 1.01
N ALA A 150 20.22 5.24 1.54
CA ALA A 150 19.68 5.53 2.86
C ALA A 150 18.15 5.55 2.86
N ILE A 151 17.51 5.76 1.70
CA ILE A 151 16.07 5.79 1.52
C ILE A 151 15.67 4.54 0.75
N ASN A 152 14.77 3.77 1.32
CA ASN A 152 14.37 2.47 0.79
C ASN A 152 12.86 2.33 0.74
N VAL A 153 12.35 1.39 -0.07
CA VAL A 153 10.92 1.12 -0.21
C VAL A 153 10.45 0.27 0.98
N SER A 154 9.56 0.83 1.78
CA SER A 154 9.03 0.17 2.98
C SER A 154 8.17 -1.06 2.64
N ALA A 155 7.74 -1.77 3.68
CA ALA A 155 6.97 -3.01 3.59
C ALA A 155 5.66 -2.86 2.79
N MET A 156 5.66 -3.34 1.54
CA MET A 156 4.54 -3.25 0.61
C MET A 156 4.19 -4.63 0.06
N SER A 157 3.14 -5.25 0.60
CA SER A 157 2.78 -6.62 0.24
C SER A 157 1.92 -6.70 -1.01
N PHE A 158 2.17 -7.73 -1.84
CA PHE A 158 1.23 -8.13 -2.88
C PHE A 158 -0.06 -8.68 -2.25
N GLY A 159 -1.19 -8.20 -2.76
CA GLY A 159 -2.52 -8.46 -2.20
C GLY A 159 -3.05 -7.29 -1.36
N SER A 160 -2.19 -6.52 -0.70
CA SER A 160 -2.53 -5.17 -0.22
C SER A 160 -2.40 -4.17 -1.36
N LEU A 161 -1.33 -4.27 -2.13
CA LEU A 161 -1.12 -3.55 -3.39
C LEU A 161 -1.39 -4.46 -4.59
N SER A 162 -1.67 -3.84 -5.73
CA SER A 162 -1.79 -4.54 -7.01
C SER A 162 -0.43 -5.06 -7.52
N ALA A 163 -0.45 -6.04 -8.41
CA ALA A 163 0.73 -6.57 -9.08
C ALA A 163 1.58 -5.47 -9.72
N LYS A 164 0.93 -4.56 -10.46
CA LYS A 164 1.61 -3.45 -11.14
C LYS A 164 2.25 -2.45 -10.18
N ALA A 165 1.62 -2.18 -9.04
CA ALA A 165 2.20 -1.30 -8.04
C ALA A 165 3.48 -1.92 -7.43
N VAL A 166 3.45 -3.20 -7.05
CA VAL A 166 4.61 -3.90 -6.50
C VAL A 166 5.74 -3.99 -7.52
N GLU A 167 5.44 -4.33 -8.77
CA GLU A 167 6.39 -4.36 -9.89
C GLU A 167 7.07 -2.99 -10.08
N SER A 168 6.28 -1.92 -10.10
CA SER A 168 6.79 -0.54 -10.28
C SER A 168 7.69 -0.13 -9.12
N LEU A 169 7.32 -0.46 -7.89
CA LEU A 169 8.13 -0.19 -6.71
C LEU A 169 9.47 -0.93 -6.74
N ASN A 170 9.48 -2.21 -7.16
CA ASN A 170 10.74 -2.96 -7.25
C ASN A 170 11.65 -2.43 -8.36
N LYS A 171 11.09 -2.06 -9.51
CA LYS A 171 11.84 -1.39 -10.58
C LYS A 171 12.37 -0.02 -10.15
N GLY A 172 11.57 0.75 -9.42
CA GLY A 172 12.00 2.01 -8.83
C GLY A 172 13.13 1.84 -7.80
N ALA A 173 13.05 0.80 -6.98
CA ALA A 173 14.11 0.45 -6.05
C ALA A 173 15.43 0.12 -6.77
N LEU A 174 15.37 -0.62 -7.88
CA LEU A 174 16.54 -0.87 -8.73
C LEU A 174 17.17 0.43 -9.25
N LEU A 175 16.34 1.34 -9.78
CA LEU A 175 16.84 2.62 -10.34
C LEU A 175 17.45 3.54 -9.27
N ALA A 176 17.00 3.42 -8.02
CA ALA A 176 17.45 4.23 -6.90
C ALA A 176 18.56 3.57 -6.06
N ASP A 177 19.07 2.41 -6.47
CA ASP A 177 20.01 1.58 -5.68
C ASP A 177 19.47 1.30 -4.26
N ALA A 178 18.14 1.15 -4.13
CA ALA A 178 17.42 0.92 -2.88
C ALA A 178 16.95 -0.53 -2.78
N TYR A 179 16.61 -0.97 -1.57
CA TYR A 179 15.88 -2.23 -1.44
C TYR A 179 14.37 -2.02 -1.40
N HIS A 180 13.64 -3.06 -1.77
CA HIS A 180 12.19 -3.16 -1.63
C HIS A 180 11.84 -4.22 -0.57
N ASN A 181 11.13 -3.82 0.47
CA ASN A 181 10.65 -4.73 1.50
C ASN A 181 9.33 -5.37 1.06
N THR A 182 9.23 -6.71 1.14
CA THR A 182 8.07 -7.45 0.63
C THR A 182 6.78 -7.25 1.42
N GLY A 183 6.86 -6.72 2.63
CA GLY A 183 5.73 -6.78 3.58
C GLY A 183 5.37 -8.22 3.96
N GLU A 184 4.36 -8.38 4.79
CA GLU A 184 3.97 -9.68 5.38
C GLU A 184 3.18 -10.62 4.45
N GLY A 185 3.12 -10.30 3.15
CA GLY A 185 2.34 -11.09 2.18
C GLY A 185 3.06 -12.27 1.54
N GLY A 186 4.30 -12.51 1.91
CA GLY A 186 5.18 -13.45 1.22
C GLY A 186 5.89 -12.84 0.01
N LEU A 187 6.82 -13.57 -0.57
CA LEU A 187 7.55 -13.17 -1.78
C LEU A 187 6.70 -13.47 -3.01
N SER A 188 6.36 -12.43 -3.77
CA SER A 188 5.65 -12.57 -5.04
C SER A 188 6.57 -12.39 -6.24
N PRO A 189 6.21 -12.89 -7.44
CA PRO A 189 6.98 -12.65 -8.67
C PRO A 189 7.17 -11.17 -8.98
N TYR A 190 6.27 -10.32 -8.50
CA TYR A 190 6.30 -8.87 -8.71
C TYR A 190 7.37 -8.15 -7.87
N HIS A 191 7.98 -8.84 -6.90
CA HIS A 191 9.16 -8.36 -6.16
C HIS A 191 10.50 -8.69 -6.83
N SER A 192 10.50 -9.40 -7.99
CA SER A 192 11.71 -9.91 -8.64
C SER A 192 12.01 -9.21 -9.96
N HIS A 193 12.06 -7.89 -9.97
CA HIS A 193 12.36 -7.08 -11.16
C HIS A 193 13.73 -6.38 -11.11
N GLY A 194 14.66 -6.95 -10.35
CA GLY A 194 16.07 -6.53 -10.32
C GLY A 194 16.47 -5.69 -9.12
N GLY A 195 15.54 -5.11 -8.37
CA GLY A 195 15.85 -4.44 -7.11
C GLY A 195 16.18 -5.43 -6.00
N ASP A 196 17.09 -5.04 -5.11
CA ASP A 196 17.37 -5.79 -3.89
C ASP A 196 16.11 -5.92 -3.02
N VAL A 197 15.93 -7.05 -2.38
CA VAL A 197 14.73 -7.36 -1.60
C VAL A 197 15.08 -7.68 -0.15
N VAL A 198 14.30 -7.10 0.76
CA VAL A 198 14.23 -7.53 2.15
C VAL A 198 12.97 -8.39 2.30
N PHE A 199 13.14 -9.68 2.57
CA PHE A 199 12.02 -10.57 2.80
C PHE A 199 11.48 -10.37 4.21
N HIS A 200 10.20 -10.01 4.29
CA HIS A 200 9.53 -9.69 5.53
C HIS A 200 8.45 -10.73 5.85
N PHE A 201 8.45 -11.21 7.05
CA PHE A 201 7.36 -12.03 7.55
C PHE A 201 6.94 -11.60 8.96
N GLY A 202 5.65 -11.72 9.24
CA GLY A 202 5.05 -11.46 10.53
C GLY A 202 4.53 -12.74 11.17
N THR A 203 3.62 -12.60 12.12
CA THR A 203 3.05 -13.69 12.92
C THR A 203 2.25 -14.73 12.13
N GLY A 204 1.87 -14.42 10.87
CA GLY A 204 1.20 -15.36 9.97
C GLY A 204 2.14 -16.23 9.13
N TYR A 205 3.45 -15.95 9.16
CA TYR A 205 4.51 -16.68 8.44
C TYR A 205 4.26 -16.88 6.93
N PHE A 206 3.55 -15.97 6.28
CA PHE A 206 3.20 -16.10 4.87
C PHE A 206 4.45 -16.19 3.98
N GLY A 207 4.46 -17.19 3.09
CA GLY A 207 5.58 -17.52 2.23
C GLY A 207 6.60 -18.49 2.84
N VAL A 208 6.64 -18.61 4.18
CA VAL A 208 7.50 -19.55 4.92
C VAL A 208 6.72 -20.36 5.95
N ARG A 209 5.41 -20.45 5.73
CA ARG A 209 4.49 -21.18 6.60
C ARG A 209 4.48 -22.67 6.26
N GLY A 210 4.56 -23.53 7.29
CA GLY A 210 4.34 -24.95 7.17
C GLY A 210 2.86 -25.31 6.96
N ASP A 211 2.58 -26.56 6.66
CA ASP A 211 1.22 -27.05 6.45
C ASP A 211 0.41 -27.06 7.77
N ASP A 212 1.12 -27.11 8.89
CA ASP A 212 0.62 -26.96 10.25
C ASP A 212 0.30 -25.50 10.64
N GLY A 213 0.59 -24.55 9.76
CA GLY A 213 0.40 -23.13 10.01
C GLY A 213 1.53 -22.43 10.75
N ASN A 214 2.56 -23.15 11.17
CA ASN A 214 3.70 -22.62 11.91
C ASN A 214 4.84 -22.20 10.98
N PHE A 215 5.87 -21.59 11.57
CA PHE A 215 7.09 -21.21 10.85
C PHE A 215 7.87 -22.44 10.39
N SER A 216 8.31 -22.45 9.13
CA SER A 216 9.17 -23.49 8.56
C SER A 216 10.53 -22.91 8.18
N MET A 217 11.58 -23.34 8.90
CA MET A 217 12.95 -22.97 8.59
C MET A 217 13.40 -23.51 7.22
N GLU A 218 12.95 -24.71 6.84
CA GLU A 218 13.28 -25.29 5.54
C GLU A 218 12.74 -24.45 4.38
N LYS A 219 11.49 -23.99 4.49
CA LYS A 219 10.89 -23.10 3.49
C LYS A 219 11.61 -21.75 3.42
N LEU A 220 12.08 -21.22 4.54
CA LEU A 220 12.86 -19.99 4.56
C LEU A 220 14.22 -20.16 3.90
N ILE A 221 14.96 -21.24 4.22
CA ILE A 221 16.26 -21.55 3.60
C ILE A 221 16.08 -21.69 2.09
N LYS A 222 15.13 -22.50 1.66
CA LYS A 222 14.81 -22.69 0.25
C LYS A 222 14.48 -21.38 -0.46
N LEU A 223 13.65 -20.54 0.15
CA LEU A 223 13.29 -19.23 -0.41
C LEU A 223 14.53 -18.36 -0.65
N VAL A 224 15.44 -18.30 0.32
CA VAL A 224 16.66 -17.47 0.21
C VAL A 224 17.66 -18.05 -0.79
N GLU A 225 17.76 -19.38 -0.88
CA GLU A 225 18.66 -20.05 -1.83
C GLU A 225 18.19 -19.89 -3.28
N GLU A 226 16.88 -20.02 -3.52
CA GLU A 226 16.28 -19.88 -4.84
C GLU A 226 16.19 -18.41 -5.31
N ASN A 227 16.29 -17.43 -4.39
CA ASN A 227 16.10 -16.01 -4.69
C ASN A 227 17.31 -15.16 -4.25
N PRO A 228 18.39 -15.13 -5.01
CA PRO A 228 19.64 -14.43 -4.63
C PRO A 228 19.49 -12.91 -4.52
N PHE A 229 18.40 -12.34 -5.00
CA PHE A 229 18.04 -10.93 -4.83
C PHE A 229 17.45 -10.62 -3.44
N VAL A 230 17.12 -11.65 -2.65
CA VAL A 230 16.76 -11.48 -1.23
C VAL A 230 18.03 -11.30 -0.43
N LYS A 231 18.26 -10.08 0.07
CA LYS A 231 19.50 -9.68 0.73
C LYS A 231 19.44 -9.72 2.25
N ALA A 232 18.24 -9.53 2.80
CA ALA A 232 18.01 -9.54 4.24
C ALA A 232 16.63 -10.08 4.59
N ILE A 233 16.47 -10.42 5.84
CA ILE A 233 15.21 -10.92 6.41
C ILE A 233 14.78 -9.96 7.51
N GLU A 234 13.50 -9.55 7.47
CA GLU A 234 12.89 -8.73 8.51
C GLU A 234 11.78 -9.53 9.22
N VAL A 235 11.89 -9.64 10.53
CA VAL A 235 10.88 -10.28 11.38
C VAL A 235 10.04 -9.22 12.06
N LYS A 236 8.76 -9.16 11.72
CA LYS A 236 7.82 -8.23 12.33
C LYS A 236 7.25 -8.83 13.62
N LEU A 237 7.58 -8.25 14.75
CA LEU A 237 7.19 -8.79 16.06
C LEU A 237 5.70 -8.60 16.35
N SER A 238 5.12 -7.46 15.97
CA SER A 238 3.70 -7.15 16.18
C SER A 238 3.21 -6.07 15.23
N GLN A 239 1.88 -5.84 15.19
CA GLN A 239 1.26 -4.76 14.41
C GLN A 239 1.34 -3.43 15.16
N GLY A 240 2.05 -2.44 14.63
CA GLY A 240 2.19 -1.12 15.28
C GLY A 240 0.87 -0.37 15.41
N ALA A 241 0.06 -0.34 14.35
CA ALA A 241 -1.24 0.36 14.34
C ALA A 241 -2.38 -0.40 15.04
N LYS A 242 -2.20 -1.71 15.32
CA LYS A 242 -3.19 -2.58 15.94
C LYS A 242 -2.53 -3.48 16.97
N PRO A 243 -2.03 -2.95 18.08
CA PRO A 243 -1.44 -3.76 19.14
C PRO A 243 -2.42 -4.84 19.61
N GLY A 244 -1.95 -6.07 19.78
CA GLY A 244 -2.79 -7.20 20.20
C GLY A 244 -3.75 -7.74 19.12
N LYS A 245 -3.68 -7.24 17.88
CA LYS A 245 -4.39 -7.79 16.74
C LYS A 245 -3.41 -8.06 15.59
N GLY A 246 -3.64 -9.14 14.86
CA GLY A 246 -2.89 -9.42 13.64
C GLY A 246 -3.37 -8.63 12.42
N GLY A 247 -2.66 -8.75 11.30
CA GLY A 247 -3.10 -8.24 10.01
C GLY A 247 -4.36 -8.98 9.53
N VAL A 248 -5.20 -8.28 8.78
CA VAL A 248 -6.41 -8.85 8.19
C VAL A 248 -6.36 -8.68 6.67
N LEU A 249 -6.54 -9.77 5.92
CA LEU A 249 -6.80 -9.72 4.49
C LEU A 249 -8.19 -10.32 4.23
N PRO A 250 -9.15 -9.51 3.75
CA PRO A 250 -10.50 -9.99 3.44
C PRO A 250 -10.48 -11.09 2.37
N GLY A 251 -11.31 -12.12 2.56
CA GLY A 251 -11.42 -13.27 1.64
C GLY A 251 -11.73 -12.87 0.20
N ALA A 252 -12.51 -11.80 0.01
CA ALA A 252 -12.82 -11.26 -1.32
C ALA A 252 -11.58 -10.80 -2.11
N LYS A 253 -10.46 -10.50 -1.44
CA LYS A 253 -9.18 -10.13 -2.07
C LYS A 253 -8.26 -11.32 -2.34
N ILE A 254 -8.60 -12.52 -1.85
CA ILE A 254 -7.74 -13.70 -1.97
C ILE A 254 -7.96 -14.38 -3.31
N SER A 255 -7.17 -13.99 -4.29
CA SER A 255 -7.07 -14.68 -5.59
C SER A 255 -6.35 -16.02 -5.45
N LYS A 256 -6.41 -16.86 -6.50
CA LYS A 256 -5.64 -18.12 -6.58
C LYS A 256 -4.14 -17.89 -6.40
N GLU A 257 -3.62 -16.79 -6.93
CA GLU A 257 -2.21 -16.42 -6.82
C GLU A 257 -1.82 -16.03 -5.39
N ILE A 258 -2.62 -15.19 -4.74
CA ILE A 258 -2.42 -14.80 -3.34
C ILE A 258 -2.52 -16.01 -2.41
N SER A 259 -3.50 -16.88 -2.65
CA SER A 259 -3.64 -18.14 -1.92
C SER A 259 -2.38 -19.00 -1.98
N LYS A 260 -1.81 -19.16 -3.17
CA LYS A 260 -0.58 -19.94 -3.38
C LYS A 260 0.63 -19.30 -2.67
N ILE A 261 0.80 -17.99 -2.78
CA ILE A 261 1.94 -17.27 -2.20
C ILE A 261 1.87 -17.28 -0.66
N ARG A 262 0.69 -17.08 -0.10
CA ARG A 262 0.50 -17.00 1.36
C ARG A 262 0.28 -18.37 2.03
N GLY A 263 -0.05 -19.41 1.28
CA GLY A 263 -0.43 -20.72 1.83
C GLY A 263 -1.76 -20.66 2.59
N VAL A 264 -2.80 -20.02 2.01
CA VAL A 264 -4.09 -19.77 2.66
C VAL A 264 -5.25 -20.18 1.74
N GLU A 265 -6.43 -20.43 2.30
CA GLU A 265 -7.62 -20.81 1.55
C GLU A 265 -8.25 -19.62 0.79
N ILE A 266 -8.73 -19.90 -0.43
CA ILE A 266 -9.43 -18.90 -1.25
C ILE A 266 -10.78 -18.57 -0.62
N GLY A 267 -11.14 -17.27 -0.61
CA GLY A 267 -12.47 -16.81 -0.19
C GLY A 267 -12.69 -16.73 1.32
N LYS A 268 -11.72 -17.12 2.13
CA LYS A 268 -11.78 -16.98 3.59
C LYS A 268 -10.92 -15.81 4.06
N ASP A 269 -11.43 -15.05 5.03
CA ASP A 269 -10.66 -13.99 5.66
C ASP A 269 -9.40 -14.57 6.32
N VAL A 270 -8.26 -13.94 6.07
CA VAL A 270 -6.99 -14.35 6.65
C VAL A 270 -6.64 -13.39 7.79
N LEU A 271 -6.58 -13.94 8.98
CA LEU A 271 -6.19 -13.23 10.20
C LEU A 271 -4.80 -13.72 10.62
N SER A 272 -3.86 -12.80 10.76
CA SER A 272 -2.56 -13.13 11.37
C SER A 272 -2.73 -13.23 12.89
N PRO A 273 -2.11 -14.20 13.56
CA PRO A 273 -2.11 -14.28 15.02
C PRO A 273 -1.56 -13.00 15.68
N PRO A 274 -1.96 -12.66 16.91
CA PRO A 274 -1.43 -11.49 17.62
C PRO A 274 0.04 -11.65 18.02
N ASN A 275 0.51 -12.88 18.23
CA ASN A 275 1.86 -13.22 18.67
C ASN A 275 2.50 -14.27 17.77
N HIS A 276 3.82 -14.35 17.78
CA HIS A 276 4.55 -15.46 17.15
C HIS A 276 4.31 -16.77 17.93
N SER A 277 4.14 -17.87 17.18
CA SER A 277 4.07 -19.22 17.75
C SER A 277 5.46 -19.85 17.89
N ALA A 278 6.45 -19.39 17.10
CA ALA A 278 7.79 -19.96 17.06
C ALA A 278 8.68 -19.54 18.24
N PHE A 279 8.39 -18.41 18.86
CA PHE A 279 9.17 -17.90 20.01
C PHE A 279 8.31 -17.00 20.90
N SER A 280 8.63 -16.93 22.17
CA SER A 280 8.00 -16.09 23.19
C SER A 280 9.00 -15.27 24.01
N ASN A 281 10.29 -15.51 23.82
CA ASN A 281 11.40 -14.82 24.48
C ASN A 281 12.56 -14.65 23.50
N VAL A 282 13.58 -13.91 23.90
CA VAL A 282 14.84 -13.70 23.15
C VAL A 282 15.76 -14.87 23.32
#